data_ab6617b762e447c984e5580e8860b01a
#
_entry.id   ab6617b762e447c984e5580e8860b01a
#
_cell.length_a   1.000
_cell.length_b   1.000
_cell.length_c   1.000
_cell.angle_alpha   90.00
_cell.angle_beta   90.00
_cell.angle_gamma   90.00
#
_symmetry.space_group_name_H-M   'P 1'
#
loop_
_entity.id
_entity.type
_entity.pdbx_description
1 polymer ?
#
loop_
_entity_poly.entity_id
_entity_poly.type
_entity_poly.pdbx_seq_one_letter_code
_entity_poly.pdbx_strand_id
1 'polypeptide(L)'
;MSIPAFNTPDRWHLRTTFVLALSASALGMGNLWRFSYLTGEYGGGAFVITYVLCLFLIAVPVMVAEAALGRYGGPSSVAAITLASDSAGLSQGWRLIGVLACLTGVLILAFYIVVAGWSLAYAGFMYEGTFAAAPALEVGTHFAQYLTDTP
;
A
#
# COMPACT_ATOMS: atom_id res chain seq x y z
N MET A 1 3.95 -4.25 -40.32
CA MET A 1 4.73 -4.45 -39.08
C MET A 1 3.75 -5.03 -38.05
N SER A 2 3.75 -6.35 -37.87
CA SER A 2 2.80 -7.05 -37.00
C SER A 2 3.18 -6.78 -35.54
N ILE A 3 2.30 -6.12 -34.82
CA ILE A 3 2.41 -5.92 -33.37
C ILE A 3 2.42 -7.33 -32.75
N PRO A 4 3.44 -7.69 -31.94
CA PRO A 4 3.41 -8.97 -31.25
C PRO A 4 2.14 -9.03 -30.39
N ALA A 5 1.38 -10.12 -30.53
CA ALA A 5 0.22 -10.38 -29.70
C ALA A 5 0.70 -10.43 -28.25
N PHE A 6 0.48 -9.34 -27.50
CA PHE A 6 0.57 -9.39 -26.06
C PHE A 6 -0.39 -10.46 -25.59
N ASN A 7 0.14 -11.49 -24.96
CA ASN A 7 -0.66 -12.51 -24.30
C ASN A 7 -1.83 -11.82 -23.60
N THR A 8 -3.04 -12.32 -23.80
CA THR A 8 -4.23 -11.80 -23.13
C THR A 8 -3.91 -11.70 -21.65
N PRO A 9 -4.06 -10.52 -21.04
CA PRO A 9 -3.70 -10.35 -19.63
C PRO A 9 -4.47 -11.40 -18.82
N ASP A 10 -3.77 -12.07 -17.91
CA ASP A 10 -4.38 -13.00 -16.96
C ASP A 10 -5.54 -12.31 -16.28
N ARG A 11 -6.76 -12.75 -16.56
CA ARG A 11 -7.96 -12.21 -15.95
C ARG A 11 -8.30 -13.03 -14.72
N TRP A 12 -8.71 -12.35 -13.66
CA TRP A 12 -9.25 -13.01 -12.49
C TRP A 12 -10.45 -13.86 -12.86
N HIS A 13 -10.33 -15.18 -12.72
CA HIS A 13 -11.40 -16.12 -13.06
C HIS A 13 -12.55 -16.09 -12.05
N LEU A 14 -12.24 -15.80 -10.78
CA LEU A 14 -13.21 -15.77 -9.70
C LEU A 14 -13.29 -14.36 -9.08
N ARG A 15 -14.50 -13.86 -8.92
CA ARG A 15 -14.76 -12.56 -8.23
C ARG A 15 -14.25 -12.57 -6.81
N THR A 16 -14.40 -13.69 -6.10
CA THR A 16 -13.91 -13.85 -4.71
C THR A 16 -12.41 -13.72 -4.61
N THR A 17 -11.64 -14.32 -5.51
CA THR A 17 -10.18 -14.22 -5.54
C THR A 17 -9.73 -12.78 -5.80
N PHE A 18 -10.41 -12.06 -6.69
CA PHE A 18 -10.16 -10.66 -6.95
C PHE A 18 -10.42 -9.79 -5.72
N VAL A 19 -11.57 -9.98 -5.05
CA VAL A 19 -11.92 -9.22 -3.83
C VAL A 19 -10.95 -9.52 -2.70
N LEU A 20 -10.55 -10.78 -2.50
CA LEU A 20 -9.57 -11.15 -1.48
C LEU A 20 -8.19 -10.54 -1.76
N ALA A 21 -7.74 -10.56 -3.02
CA ALA A 21 -6.47 -9.93 -3.40
C ALA A 21 -6.47 -8.43 -3.18
N LEU A 22 -7.56 -7.73 -3.56
CA LEU A 22 -7.75 -6.30 -3.29
C LEU A 22 -7.77 -6.00 -1.78
N SER A 23 -8.51 -6.81 -1.01
CA SER A 23 -8.58 -6.64 0.45
C SER A 23 -7.20 -6.87 1.09
N ALA A 24 -6.47 -7.89 0.67
CA ALA A 24 -5.12 -8.17 1.16
C ALA A 24 -4.14 -7.03 0.82
N SER A 25 -4.21 -6.47 -0.39
CA SER A 25 -3.36 -5.34 -0.78
C SER A 25 -3.69 -4.03 -0.05
N ALA A 26 -4.93 -3.88 0.41
CA ALA A 26 -5.37 -2.73 1.20
C ALA A 26 -4.94 -2.81 2.68
N LEU A 27 -4.65 -4.02 3.18
CA LEU A 27 -4.18 -4.23 4.55
C LEU A 27 -2.69 -3.88 4.65
N GLY A 28 -2.43 -2.64 5.04
CA GLY A 28 -1.07 -2.16 5.30
C GLY A 28 -0.79 -1.99 6.79
N MET A 29 0.48 -1.81 7.12
CA MET A 29 0.94 -1.57 8.48
C MET A 29 0.29 -0.32 9.11
N GLY A 30 -0.04 0.68 8.31
CA GLY A 30 -0.78 1.86 8.74
C GLY A 30 -2.15 1.54 9.35
N ASN A 31 -2.83 0.52 8.84
CA ASN A 31 -4.14 0.12 9.34
C ASN A 31 -4.06 -0.60 10.71
N LEU A 32 -2.93 -1.25 11.00
CA LEU A 32 -2.77 -2.02 12.23
C LEU A 32 -2.36 -1.13 13.40
N TRP A 33 -1.34 -0.29 13.24
CA TRP A 33 -0.82 0.48 14.37
C TRP A 33 -1.16 1.97 14.29
N ARG A 34 -1.01 2.60 13.12
CA ARG A 34 -1.20 4.05 12.99
C ARG A 34 -2.67 4.46 13.14
N PHE A 35 -3.59 3.68 12.58
CA PHE A 35 -5.03 3.96 12.71
C PHE A 35 -5.47 3.85 14.17
N SER A 36 -5.05 2.81 14.89
CA SER A 36 -5.37 2.62 16.31
C SER A 36 -4.80 3.75 17.17
N TYR A 37 -3.56 4.16 16.92
CA TYR A 37 -2.92 5.28 17.60
C TYR A 37 -3.67 6.59 17.36
N LEU A 38 -3.94 6.94 16.10
CA LEU A 38 -4.67 8.16 15.75
C LEU A 38 -6.09 8.16 16.31
N THR A 39 -6.76 7.01 16.37
CA THR A 39 -8.07 6.88 16.99
C THR A 39 -8.04 7.26 18.47
N GLY A 40 -7.03 6.82 19.19
CA GLY A 40 -6.83 7.20 20.60
C GLY A 40 -6.53 8.69 20.80
N GLU A 41 -5.67 9.26 19.95
CA GLU A 41 -5.22 10.66 20.03
C GLU A 41 -6.31 11.67 19.65
N TYR A 42 -7.12 11.37 18.63
CA TYR A 42 -8.09 12.32 18.04
C TYR A 42 -9.54 12.08 18.43
N GLY A 43 -9.80 11.64 19.67
CA GLY A 43 -11.16 11.60 20.22
C GLY A 43 -11.95 10.32 19.90
N GLY A 44 -11.28 9.22 19.62
CA GLY A 44 -11.90 7.89 19.56
C GLY A 44 -13.02 7.78 18.52
N GLY A 45 -14.24 7.67 18.98
CA GLY A 45 -15.40 7.46 18.13
C GLY A 45 -15.67 8.59 17.12
N ALA A 46 -15.40 9.85 17.49
CA ALA A 46 -15.57 10.98 16.58
C ALA A 46 -14.60 10.91 15.39
N PHE A 47 -13.33 10.53 15.64
CA PHE A 47 -12.36 10.27 14.59
C PHE A 47 -12.82 9.14 13.66
N VAL A 48 -13.31 8.02 14.20
CA VAL A 48 -13.78 6.88 13.40
C VAL A 48 -14.95 7.27 12.50
N ILE A 49 -15.94 8.03 13.01
CA ILE A 49 -17.07 8.50 12.21
C ILE A 49 -16.58 9.37 11.06
N THR A 50 -15.71 10.35 11.34
CA THR A 50 -15.14 11.24 10.31
C THR A 50 -14.36 10.45 9.28
N TYR A 51 -13.55 9.49 9.71
CA TYR A 51 -12.80 8.60 8.84
C TYR A 51 -13.71 7.80 7.90
N VAL A 52 -14.79 7.21 8.43
CA VAL A 52 -15.76 6.44 7.63
C VAL A 52 -16.47 7.35 6.61
N LEU A 53 -16.85 8.57 6.99
CA LEU A 53 -17.42 9.54 6.05
C LEU A 53 -16.43 9.88 4.91
N CYS A 54 -15.18 10.18 5.23
CA CYS A 54 -14.13 10.43 4.23
C CYS A 54 -13.88 9.22 3.33
N LEU A 55 -13.94 8.02 3.88
CA LEU A 55 -13.79 6.78 3.13
C LEU A 55 -14.88 6.65 2.06
N PHE A 56 -16.13 6.86 2.41
CA PHE A 56 -17.24 6.79 1.45
C PHE A 56 -17.26 7.95 0.46
N LEU A 57 -16.93 9.16 0.89
CA LEU A 57 -17.00 10.34 0.03
C LEU A 57 -15.79 10.49 -0.91
N ILE A 58 -14.62 10.02 -0.50
CA ILE A 58 -13.36 10.23 -1.22
C ILE A 58 -12.77 8.91 -1.69
N ALA A 59 -12.50 7.97 -0.77
CA ALA A 59 -11.75 6.78 -1.10
C ALA A 59 -12.52 5.83 -2.03
N VAL A 60 -13.82 5.62 -1.81
CA VAL A 60 -14.64 4.74 -2.66
C VAL A 60 -14.75 5.28 -4.09
N PRO A 61 -15.09 6.56 -4.35
CA PRO A 61 -15.09 7.11 -5.71
C PRO A 61 -13.72 7.00 -6.42
N VAL A 62 -12.63 7.29 -5.72
CA VAL A 62 -11.27 7.16 -6.27
C VAL A 62 -10.98 5.70 -6.63
N MET A 63 -11.26 4.75 -5.75
CA MET A 63 -11.05 3.32 -6.00
C MET A 63 -11.87 2.82 -7.20
N VAL A 64 -13.11 3.30 -7.36
CA VAL A 64 -13.95 2.96 -8.52
C VAL A 64 -13.34 3.53 -9.80
N ALA A 65 -12.84 4.76 -9.79
CA ALA A 65 -12.18 5.38 -10.92
C ALA A 65 -10.88 4.64 -11.31
N GLU A 66 -10.06 4.26 -10.33
CA GLU A 66 -8.84 3.47 -10.53
C GLU A 66 -9.16 2.08 -11.13
N ALA A 67 -10.17 1.40 -10.60
CA ALA A 67 -10.60 0.11 -11.12
C ALA A 67 -11.15 0.22 -12.54
N ALA A 68 -11.88 1.28 -12.86
CA ALA A 68 -12.37 1.54 -14.21
C ALA A 68 -11.21 1.80 -15.18
N LEU A 69 -10.25 2.62 -14.78
CA LEU A 69 -9.05 2.93 -15.56
C LEU A 69 -8.19 1.67 -15.82
N GLY A 70 -7.99 0.85 -14.79
CA GLY A 70 -7.25 -0.41 -14.91
C GLY A 70 -7.94 -1.41 -15.85
N ARG A 71 -9.28 -1.46 -15.83
CA ARG A 71 -10.05 -2.31 -16.76
C ARG A 71 -10.01 -1.80 -18.19
N TYR A 72 -9.95 -0.49 -18.39
CA TYR A 72 -9.90 0.15 -19.69
C TYR A 72 -8.53 -0.02 -20.35
N GLY A 73 -7.46 0.15 -19.58
CA GLY A 73 -6.11 0.29 -20.13
C GLY A 73 -5.26 -0.98 -20.21
N GLY A 74 -5.73 -2.11 -19.69
CA GLY A 74 -5.03 -3.41 -19.86
C GLY A 74 -3.85 -3.62 -18.89
N PRO A 75 -2.71 -4.16 -19.34
CA PRO A 75 -1.77 -4.89 -18.48
C PRO A 75 -0.88 -4.03 -17.56
N SER A 76 -0.84 -2.71 -17.72
CA SER A 76 -0.02 -1.84 -16.88
C SER A 76 -0.64 -0.47 -16.63
N SER A 77 -0.32 0.14 -15.48
CA SER A 77 -0.79 1.49 -15.14
C SER A 77 -0.31 2.56 -16.15
N VAL A 78 0.89 2.41 -16.68
CA VAL A 78 1.42 3.33 -17.71
C VAL A 78 0.63 3.19 -19.01
N ALA A 79 0.33 1.96 -19.46
CA ALA A 79 -0.47 1.73 -20.65
C ALA A 79 -1.90 2.24 -20.47
N ALA A 80 -2.50 2.02 -19.29
CA ALA A 80 -3.85 2.47 -18.98
C ALA A 80 -3.98 4.00 -19.08
N ILE A 81 -3.07 4.74 -18.48
CA ILE A 81 -3.08 6.20 -18.52
C ILE A 81 -2.75 6.71 -19.94
N THR A 82 -1.81 6.09 -20.64
CA THR A 82 -1.50 6.47 -22.02
C THR A 82 -2.72 6.31 -22.91
N LEU A 83 -3.39 5.14 -22.85
CA LEU A 83 -4.56 4.87 -23.66
C LEU A 83 -5.73 5.83 -23.35
N ALA A 84 -5.94 6.12 -22.06
CA ALA A 84 -6.97 7.04 -21.61
C ALA A 84 -6.68 8.47 -22.07
N SER A 85 -5.44 8.95 -21.97
CA SER A 85 -5.04 10.28 -22.43
C SER A 85 -5.14 10.43 -23.94
N ASP A 86 -4.72 9.42 -24.70
CA ASP A 86 -4.80 9.43 -26.17
C ASP A 86 -6.28 9.46 -26.63
N SER A 87 -7.14 8.65 -25.99
CA SER A 87 -8.57 8.63 -26.32
C SER A 87 -9.29 9.94 -25.98
N ALA A 88 -8.82 10.66 -24.97
CA ALA A 88 -9.35 11.97 -24.57
C ALA A 88 -8.71 13.15 -25.34
N GLY A 89 -7.77 12.90 -26.25
CA GLY A 89 -7.05 13.95 -26.98
C GLY A 89 -6.14 14.79 -26.08
N LEU A 90 -5.70 14.24 -24.96
CA LEU A 90 -4.84 14.93 -23.99
C LEU A 90 -3.36 14.77 -24.35
N SER A 91 -2.53 15.64 -23.78
CA SER A 91 -1.07 15.59 -23.94
C SER A 91 -0.48 14.28 -23.44
N GLN A 92 0.53 13.73 -24.14
CA GLN A 92 1.27 12.54 -23.73
C GLN A 92 2.03 12.73 -22.39
N GLY A 93 2.14 13.95 -21.88
CA GLY A 93 2.69 14.24 -20.55
C GLY A 93 1.96 13.51 -19.41
N TRP A 94 0.69 13.17 -19.58
CA TRP A 94 -0.10 12.40 -18.60
C TRP A 94 0.46 11.00 -18.34
N ARG A 95 1.21 10.43 -19.29
CA ARG A 95 1.95 9.18 -19.12
C ARG A 95 2.89 9.21 -17.90
N LEU A 96 3.41 10.39 -17.54
CA LEU A 96 4.27 10.56 -16.38
C LEU A 96 3.59 10.12 -15.07
N ILE A 97 2.27 10.29 -14.95
CA ILE A 97 1.52 9.82 -13.77
C ILE A 97 1.64 8.30 -13.60
N GLY A 98 1.50 7.55 -14.70
CA GLY A 98 1.68 6.09 -14.66
C GLY A 98 3.09 5.66 -14.26
N VAL A 99 4.10 6.38 -14.75
CA VAL A 99 5.51 6.13 -14.37
C VAL A 99 5.75 6.46 -12.90
N LEU A 100 5.24 7.60 -12.43
CA LEU A 100 5.35 8.00 -11.02
C LEU A 100 4.61 7.02 -10.10
N ALA A 101 3.47 6.48 -10.50
CA ALA A 101 2.76 5.45 -9.74
C ALA A 101 3.61 4.18 -9.58
N CYS A 102 4.27 3.72 -10.66
CA CYS A 102 5.20 2.59 -10.58
C CYS A 102 6.39 2.87 -9.66
N LEU A 103 7.00 4.05 -9.78
CA LEU A 103 8.11 4.46 -8.92
C LEU A 103 7.70 4.51 -7.45
N THR A 104 6.53 5.09 -7.17
CA THR A 104 5.96 5.14 -5.82
C THR A 104 5.77 3.73 -5.25
N GLY A 105 5.27 2.79 -6.06
CA GLY A 105 5.13 1.39 -5.65
C GLY A 105 6.47 0.76 -5.25
N VAL A 106 7.53 1.00 -6.02
CA VAL A 106 8.88 0.51 -5.70
C VAL A 106 9.42 1.12 -4.40
N LEU A 107 9.24 2.43 -4.19
CA LEU A 107 9.70 3.11 -2.98
C LEU A 107 8.94 2.63 -1.73
N ILE A 108 7.63 2.44 -1.85
CA ILE A 108 6.81 1.87 -0.77
C ILE A 108 7.27 0.45 -0.44
N LEU A 109 7.51 -0.38 -1.46
CA LEU A 109 8.00 -1.74 -1.26
C LEU A 109 9.35 -1.76 -0.54
N ALA A 110 10.28 -0.89 -0.94
CA ALA A 110 11.58 -0.75 -0.29
C ALA A 110 11.44 -0.40 1.20
N PHE A 111 10.56 0.55 1.52
CA PHE A 111 10.25 0.90 2.92
C PHE A 111 9.65 -0.29 3.70
N TYR A 112 8.69 -0.99 3.12
CA TYR A 112 8.07 -2.14 3.79
C TYR A 112 9.04 -3.29 4.04
N ILE A 113 10.01 -3.53 3.15
CA ILE A 113 11.04 -4.56 3.34
C ILE A 113 11.88 -4.26 4.59
N VAL A 114 12.28 -3.00 4.79
CA VAL A 114 13.04 -2.58 5.98
C VAL A 114 12.24 -2.82 7.25
N VAL A 115 10.98 -2.38 7.28
CA VAL A 115 10.11 -2.56 8.45
C VAL A 115 9.81 -4.04 8.72
N ALA A 116 9.65 -4.85 7.67
CA ALA A 116 9.51 -6.29 7.80
C ALA A 116 10.77 -6.94 8.43
N GLY A 117 11.96 -6.47 8.03
CA GLY A 117 13.22 -6.89 8.64
C GLY A 117 13.27 -6.60 10.14
N TRP A 118 12.90 -5.39 10.55
CA TRP A 118 12.79 -5.04 11.98
C TRP A 118 11.78 -5.92 12.72
N SER A 119 10.62 -6.17 12.13
CA SER A 119 9.60 -7.01 12.72
C SER A 119 10.09 -8.45 12.95
N LEU A 120 10.85 -9.01 12.01
CA LEU A 120 11.46 -10.33 12.14
C LEU A 120 12.55 -10.36 13.23
N ALA A 121 13.40 -9.34 13.29
CA ALA A 121 14.42 -9.23 14.34
C ALA A 121 13.77 -9.17 15.74
N TYR A 122 12.73 -8.36 15.88
CA TYR A 122 12.00 -8.26 17.16
C TYR A 122 11.27 -9.56 17.53
N ALA A 123 10.74 -10.29 16.56
CA ALA A 123 10.18 -11.62 16.81
C ALA A 123 11.24 -12.57 17.36
N GLY A 124 12.49 -12.49 16.86
CA GLY A 124 13.63 -13.22 17.40
C GLY A 124 13.95 -12.83 18.85
N PHE A 125 14.07 -11.53 19.15
CA PHE A 125 14.33 -11.04 20.52
C PHE A 125 13.24 -11.45 21.50
N MET A 126 11.98 -11.44 21.06
CA MET A 126 10.87 -11.92 21.88
C MET A 126 10.95 -13.42 22.15
N TYR A 127 11.34 -14.20 21.15
CA TYR A 127 11.53 -15.65 21.32
C TYR A 127 12.67 -15.98 22.29
N GLU A 128 13.75 -15.21 22.25
CA GLU A 128 14.90 -15.33 23.17
C GLU A 128 14.61 -14.83 24.59
N GLY A 129 13.46 -14.18 24.79
CA GLY A 129 13.06 -13.64 26.09
C GLY A 129 13.74 -12.35 26.49
N THR A 130 14.38 -11.63 25.55
CA THR A 130 15.12 -10.38 25.78
C THR A 130 14.26 -9.33 26.50
N PHE A 131 12.95 -9.31 26.28
CA PHE A 131 12.04 -8.34 26.88
C PHE A 131 11.12 -8.90 27.95
N ALA A 132 11.37 -10.12 28.45
CA ALA A 132 10.45 -10.82 29.37
C ALA A 132 10.14 -10.07 30.69
N ALA A 133 11.01 -9.12 31.11
CA ALA A 133 10.81 -8.29 32.29
C ALA A 133 11.20 -6.83 32.03
N ALA A 134 11.39 -6.43 30.77
CA ALA A 134 11.90 -5.10 30.45
C ALA A 134 10.78 -4.05 30.53
N PRO A 135 11.01 -2.90 31.18
CA PRO A 135 10.08 -1.78 31.14
C PRO A 135 10.01 -1.17 29.73
N ALA A 136 8.89 -0.54 29.41
CA ALA A 136 8.64 0.03 28.05
C ALA A 136 9.74 0.99 27.55
N LEU A 137 10.39 1.70 28.47
CA LEU A 137 11.50 2.60 28.15
C LEU A 137 12.73 1.84 27.64
N GLU A 138 13.02 0.68 28.20
CA GLU A 138 14.15 -0.17 27.80
C GLU A 138 13.95 -0.76 26.42
N VAL A 139 12.73 -1.17 26.09
CA VAL A 139 12.37 -1.64 24.73
C VAL A 139 12.60 -0.55 23.69
N GLY A 140 12.26 0.71 24.02
CA GLY A 140 12.51 1.85 23.14
C GLY A 140 14.00 2.17 22.94
N THR A 141 14.80 2.11 24.00
CA THR A 141 16.26 2.29 23.92
C THR A 141 16.94 1.17 23.16
N HIS A 142 16.49 -0.06 23.30
CA HIS A 142 16.97 -1.20 22.54
C HIS A 142 16.78 -1.01 21.03
N PHE A 143 15.63 -0.45 20.62
CA PHE A 143 15.40 -0.14 19.21
C PHE A 143 16.39 0.90 18.67
N ALA A 144 16.63 1.97 19.44
CA ALA A 144 17.61 2.99 19.06
C ALA A 144 19.03 2.42 18.92
N GLN A 145 19.45 1.53 19.81
CA GLN A 145 20.71 0.83 19.74
C GLN A 145 20.76 -0.13 18.52
N TYR A 146 19.73 -0.91 18.32
CA TYR A 146 19.64 -1.81 17.16
C TYR A 146 19.82 -1.07 15.83
N LEU A 147 19.27 0.15 15.70
CA LEU A 147 19.42 0.97 14.49
C LEU A 147 20.85 1.52 14.30
N THR A 148 21.61 1.70 15.39
CA THR A 148 22.97 2.24 15.34
C THR A 148 24.02 1.17 15.22
N ASP A 149 23.78 -0.03 15.75
CA ASP A 149 24.74 -1.14 15.82
C ASP A 149 24.67 -2.08 14.61
N THR A 150 23.65 -1.95 13.76
CA THR A 150 23.55 -2.71 12.50
C THR A 150 24.40 -2.03 11.42
N PRO A 151 25.37 -2.74 10.82
CA PRO A 151 26.23 -2.23 9.76
C PRO A 151 25.46 -1.93 8.45
#